data_6ddc4e927c9a47a0cadc07e33107c0ff
#
_entry.id   6ddc4e927c9a47a0cadc07e33107c0ff
#
_cell.length_a   1.000
_cell.length_b   1.000
_cell.length_c   1.000
_cell.angle_alpha   90.00
_cell.angle_beta   90.00
_cell.angle_gamma   90.00
#
_symmetry.space_group_name_H-M   'P 1'
#
loop_
_entity.id
_entity.type
_entity.pdbx_description
1 polymer ?
#
loop_
_entity_poly.entity_id
_entity_poly.type
_entity_poly.pdbx_seq_one_letter_code
_entity_poly.pdbx_strand_id
1 'polypeptide(L)'
;QAEISQGRMEALINFQTMVMDLTGMDIANASMLDEATAAAEAMTLARRTVKARGNVFIVSGDCHPQTIEVIETRAAPLGFTVKVIRSEQEWIAAINGDDYFAALNQYPASSGWLADWQASSEAIHAKGAAFILAADLLALTLLKSPGEMDADIVVGTTQRFGMPMGAGGPHAGYMACKDSYKRSMPGRLVGVSVDTHGAPAYRLALQTREQHIRREK
;
A
#
# COMPACT_ATOMS: atom_id res chain seq x y z
N GLN A 1 16.56 15.65 12.28
CA GLN A 1 17.12 16.58 11.29
C GLN A 1 17.89 15.75 10.26
N ALA A 2 17.69 16.05 8.96
CA ALA A 2 18.29 15.30 7.86
C ALA A 2 19.82 15.29 7.93
N GLU A 3 20.42 16.40 8.35
CA GLU A 3 21.88 16.63 8.38
C GLU A 3 22.63 15.62 9.27
N ILE A 4 22.01 15.20 10.36
CA ILE A 4 22.61 14.28 11.34
C ILE A 4 22.03 12.86 11.28
N SER A 5 21.10 12.61 10.36
CA SER A 5 20.39 11.33 10.22
C SER A 5 20.65 10.66 8.87
N GLN A 6 21.76 10.96 8.20
CA GLN A 6 22.03 10.48 6.83
C GLN A 6 22.07 8.95 6.76
N GLY A 7 22.75 8.26 7.68
CA GLY A 7 22.77 6.80 7.70
C GLY A 7 21.40 6.17 7.96
N ARG A 8 20.55 6.80 8.76
CA ARG A 8 19.16 6.35 8.96
C ARG A 8 18.34 6.55 7.70
N MET A 9 18.51 7.66 7.00
CA MET A 9 17.83 7.93 5.73
C MET A 9 18.29 6.99 4.63
N GLU A 10 19.57 6.62 4.61
CA GLU A 10 20.10 5.60 3.71
C GLU A 10 19.44 4.23 3.96
N ALA A 11 19.30 3.82 5.22
CA ALA A 11 18.59 2.59 5.55
C ALA A 11 17.11 2.64 5.11
N LEU A 12 16.44 3.78 5.26
CA LEU A 12 15.06 3.96 4.83
C LEU A 12 14.91 3.94 3.30
N ILE A 13 15.84 4.54 2.54
CA ILE A 13 15.77 4.50 1.08
C ILE A 13 16.08 3.10 0.54
N ASN A 14 16.97 2.36 1.19
CA ASN A 14 17.22 0.95 0.89
C ASN A 14 15.97 0.10 1.13
N PHE A 15 15.26 0.35 2.24
CA PHE A 15 13.97 -0.29 2.52
C PHE A 15 12.95 0.01 1.41
N GLN A 16 12.80 1.29 1.02
CA GLN A 16 11.90 1.69 -0.07
C GLN A 16 12.24 0.96 -1.37
N THR A 17 13.53 0.92 -1.75
CA THR A 17 13.99 0.25 -2.96
C THR A 17 13.68 -1.23 -2.93
N MET A 18 13.95 -1.92 -1.82
CA MET A 18 13.65 -3.34 -1.66
C MET A 18 12.15 -3.63 -1.78
N VAL A 19 11.30 -2.80 -1.18
CA VAL A 19 9.84 -2.96 -1.30
C VAL A 19 9.40 -2.73 -2.74
N MET A 20 9.92 -1.72 -3.43
CA MET A 20 9.63 -1.45 -4.85
C MET A 20 10.03 -2.64 -5.73
N ASP A 21 11.23 -3.17 -5.55
CA ASP A 21 11.75 -4.29 -6.34
C ASP A 21 10.91 -5.57 -6.14
N LEU A 22 10.57 -5.92 -4.90
CA LEU A 22 9.77 -7.11 -4.60
C LEU A 22 8.32 -6.98 -5.08
N THR A 23 7.73 -5.80 -4.96
CA THR A 23 6.33 -5.58 -5.35
C THR A 23 6.15 -5.24 -6.82
N GLY A 24 7.22 -4.86 -7.53
CA GLY A 24 7.17 -4.38 -8.90
C GLY A 24 6.49 -3.01 -9.03
N MET A 25 6.45 -2.21 -7.96
CA MET A 25 5.79 -0.91 -7.93
C MET A 25 6.77 0.24 -8.13
N ASP A 26 6.26 1.38 -8.62
CA ASP A 26 7.09 2.54 -8.97
C ASP A 26 7.64 3.28 -7.76
N ILE A 27 6.91 3.28 -6.64
CA ILE A 27 7.29 4.02 -5.44
C ILE A 27 6.80 3.32 -4.17
N ALA A 28 7.63 3.33 -3.12
CA ALA A 28 7.26 2.85 -1.79
C ALA A 28 7.57 3.92 -0.74
N ASN A 29 6.78 3.98 0.33
CA ASN A 29 7.06 4.85 1.46
C ASN A 29 8.12 4.23 2.41
N ALA A 30 8.59 5.04 3.34
CA ALA A 30 9.64 4.62 4.27
C ALA A 30 9.18 3.57 5.29
N SER A 31 7.91 3.60 5.72
CA SER A 31 7.20 2.54 6.47
C SER A 31 5.76 2.95 6.78
N MET A 32 4.95 1.96 7.16
CA MET A 32 3.63 2.11 7.78
C MET A 32 3.65 1.44 9.17
N LEU A 33 2.59 1.62 9.94
CA LEU A 33 2.48 1.03 11.27
C LEU A 33 2.41 -0.49 11.20
N ASP A 34 1.43 -1.00 10.46
CA ASP A 34 1.19 -2.42 10.22
C ASP A 34 0.41 -2.63 8.90
N GLU A 35 0.15 -3.88 8.53
CA GLU A 35 -0.59 -4.22 7.31
C GLU A 35 -2.03 -3.70 7.35
N ALA A 36 -2.72 -3.87 8.46
CA ALA A 36 -4.13 -3.51 8.57
C ALA A 36 -4.34 -2.00 8.43
N THR A 37 -3.51 -1.18 9.08
CA THR A 37 -3.53 0.27 8.91
C THR A 37 -3.08 0.69 7.52
N ALA A 38 -2.09 0.02 6.93
CA ALA A 38 -1.67 0.27 5.56
C ALA A 38 -2.80 0.00 4.56
N ALA A 39 -3.57 -1.08 4.74
CA ALA A 39 -4.75 -1.39 3.92
C ALA A 39 -5.85 -0.33 4.05
N ALA A 40 -6.13 0.14 5.27
CA ALA A 40 -7.10 1.22 5.50
C ALA A 40 -6.63 2.56 4.91
N GLU A 41 -5.33 2.87 4.98
CA GLU A 41 -4.76 4.05 4.30
C GLU A 41 -4.79 3.90 2.77
N ALA A 42 -4.59 2.69 2.23
CA ALA A 42 -4.74 2.40 0.80
C ALA A 42 -6.18 2.65 0.32
N MET A 43 -7.19 2.27 1.11
CA MET A 43 -8.60 2.59 0.84
C MET A 43 -8.79 4.10 0.68
N THR A 44 -8.28 4.90 1.62
CA THR A 44 -8.43 6.37 1.56
C THR A 44 -7.59 7.01 0.46
N LEU A 45 -6.41 6.46 0.16
CA LEU A 45 -5.57 6.86 -0.95
C LEU A 45 -6.28 6.62 -2.29
N ALA A 46 -6.83 5.42 -2.49
CA ALA A 46 -7.60 5.09 -3.68
C ALA A 46 -8.77 6.07 -3.86
N ARG A 47 -9.59 6.28 -2.81
CA ARG A 47 -10.75 7.17 -2.88
C ARG A 47 -10.40 8.61 -3.32
N ARG A 48 -9.24 9.12 -2.90
CA ARG A 48 -8.78 10.47 -3.28
C ARG A 48 -8.22 10.56 -4.69
N THR A 49 -7.85 9.44 -5.30
CA THR A 49 -7.07 9.43 -6.54
C THR A 49 -7.89 8.93 -7.73
N VAL A 50 -8.77 7.95 -7.53
CA VAL A 50 -9.54 7.35 -8.61
C VAL A 50 -10.68 8.25 -9.10
N LYS A 51 -11.11 8.00 -10.33
CA LYS A 51 -12.24 8.71 -10.97
C LYS A 51 -13.60 8.10 -10.60
N ALA A 52 -13.63 6.83 -10.20
CA ALA A 52 -14.85 6.15 -9.77
C ALA A 52 -15.51 6.92 -8.62
N ARG A 53 -16.84 7.07 -8.69
CA ARG A 53 -17.62 7.88 -7.73
C ARG A 53 -18.34 7.05 -6.67
N GLY A 54 -18.38 5.74 -6.86
CA GLY A 54 -18.97 4.82 -5.90
C GLY A 54 -18.45 5.00 -4.48
N ASN A 55 -19.24 4.64 -3.49
CA ASN A 55 -18.91 4.75 -2.07
C ASN A 55 -18.58 3.39 -1.44
N VAL A 56 -18.52 2.36 -2.26
CA VAL A 56 -18.23 0.99 -1.85
C VAL A 56 -16.74 0.69 -1.99
N PHE A 57 -16.18 0.05 -0.97
CA PHE A 57 -14.87 -0.58 -0.97
C PHE A 57 -15.05 -2.09 -0.88
N ILE A 58 -14.62 -2.81 -1.92
CA ILE A 58 -14.72 -4.28 -1.98
C ILE A 58 -13.50 -4.89 -1.31
N VAL A 59 -13.70 -5.85 -0.43
CA VAL A 59 -12.64 -6.58 0.27
C VAL A 59 -12.87 -8.08 0.14
N SER A 60 -11.84 -8.83 -0.22
CA SER A 60 -11.89 -10.28 -0.15
C SER A 60 -12.02 -10.76 1.30
N GLY A 61 -12.95 -11.65 1.57
CA GLY A 61 -13.11 -12.30 2.88
C GLY A 61 -11.95 -13.23 3.23
N ASP A 62 -11.02 -13.48 2.30
CA ASP A 62 -9.79 -14.23 2.52
C ASP A 62 -8.58 -13.32 2.83
N CYS A 63 -8.80 -12.02 3.04
CA CYS A 63 -7.87 -11.14 3.75
C CYS A 63 -7.79 -11.54 5.23
N HIS A 64 -6.73 -11.13 5.91
CA HIS A 64 -6.61 -11.38 7.34
C HIS A 64 -7.77 -10.70 8.10
N PRO A 65 -8.42 -11.40 9.06
CA PRO A 65 -9.59 -10.87 9.76
C PRO A 65 -9.34 -9.49 10.40
N GLN A 66 -8.20 -9.31 11.04
CA GLN A 66 -7.83 -8.02 11.65
C GLN A 66 -7.67 -6.90 10.61
N THR A 67 -7.24 -7.22 9.39
CA THR A 67 -7.16 -6.24 8.30
C THR A 67 -8.55 -5.78 7.90
N ILE A 68 -9.50 -6.70 7.77
CA ILE A 68 -10.91 -6.38 7.46
C ILE A 68 -11.52 -5.50 8.55
N GLU A 69 -11.34 -5.86 9.84
CA GLU A 69 -11.89 -5.11 10.98
C GLU A 69 -11.35 -3.67 11.05
N VAL A 70 -10.05 -3.47 10.78
CA VAL A 70 -9.46 -2.12 10.75
C VAL A 70 -9.99 -1.31 9.57
N ILE A 71 -10.15 -1.93 8.40
CA ILE A 71 -10.75 -1.28 7.23
C ILE A 71 -12.18 -0.83 7.56
N GLU A 72 -13.03 -1.68 8.12
CA GLU A 72 -14.41 -1.36 8.51
C GLU A 72 -14.43 -0.21 9.52
N THR A 73 -13.59 -0.28 10.55
CA THR A 73 -13.47 0.77 11.58
C THR A 73 -13.09 2.13 10.98
N ARG A 74 -12.17 2.13 10.02
CA ARG A 74 -11.71 3.36 9.36
C ARG A 74 -12.66 3.85 8.27
N ALA A 75 -13.43 2.98 7.66
CA ALA A 75 -14.44 3.31 6.64
C ALA A 75 -15.66 4.01 7.25
N ALA A 76 -16.12 3.58 8.41
CA ALA A 76 -17.36 4.05 9.04
C ALA A 76 -17.42 5.59 9.21
N PRO A 77 -16.43 6.28 9.83
CA PRO A 77 -16.48 7.74 9.99
C PRO A 77 -16.35 8.50 8.67
N LEU A 78 -15.87 7.85 7.59
CA LEU A 78 -15.77 8.44 6.25
C LEU A 78 -17.04 8.22 5.42
N GLY A 79 -17.99 7.46 5.95
CA GLY A 79 -19.24 7.10 5.27
C GLY A 79 -19.03 6.11 4.12
N PHE A 80 -17.94 5.35 4.11
CA PHE A 80 -17.71 4.31 3.10
C PHE A 80 -18.40 3.02 3.50
N THR A 81 -18.92 2.30 2.51
CA THR A 81 -19.49 0.96 2.67
C THR A 81 -18.44 -0.07 2.34
N VAL A 82 -18.09 -0.93 3.31
CA VAL A 82 -17.20 -2.08 3.07
C VAL A 82 -18.05 -3.28 2.67
N LYS A 83 -17.75 -3.86 1.50
CA LYS A 83 -18.39 -5.06 1.01
C LYS A 83 -17.41 -6.23 1.06
N VAL A 84 -17.59 -7.13 2.01
CA VAL A 84 -16.75 -8.32 2.18
C VAL A 84 -17.28 -9.46 1.31
N ILE A 85 -16.45 -9.97 0.41
CA ILE A 85 -16.78 -11.01 -0.57
C ILE A 85 -16.16 -12.34 -0.15
N ARG A 86 -16.95 -13.41 -0.08
CA ARG A 86 -16.54 -14.69 0.52
C ARG A 86 -16.31 -15.83 -0.48
N SER A 87 -16.57 -15.62 -1.77
CA SER A 87 -16.33 -16.62 -2.80
C SER A 87 -15.80 -15.99 -4.09
N GLU A 88 -15.14 -16.79 -4.90
CA GLU A 88 -14.63 -16.35 -6.20
C GLU A 88 -15.76 -15.91 -7.15
N GLN A 89 -16.89 -16.64 -7.16
CA GLN A 89 -18.04 -16.28 -7.97
C GLN A 89 -18.62 -14.92 -7.57
N GLU A 90 -18.75 -14.68 -6.26
CA GLU A 90 -19.18 -13.37 -5.74
C GLU A 90 -18.18 -12.27 -6.05
N TRP A 91 -16.86 -12.56 -6.00
CA TRP A 91 -15.80 -11.62 -6.38
C TRP A 91 -15.95 -11.17 -7.83
N ILE A 92 -16.03 -12.13 -8.76
CA ILE A 92 -16.20 -11.85 -10.18
C ILE A 92 -17.50 -11.06 -10.43
N ALA A 93 -18.59 -11.43 -9.77
CA ALA A 93 -19.86 -10.72 -9.88
C ALA A 93 -19.77 -9.27 -9.36
N ALA A 94 -19.12 -9.07 -8.19
CA ALA A 94 -18.99 -7.77 -7.57
C ALA A 94 -18.12 -6.79 -8.40
N ILE A 95 -16.95 -7.22 -8.85
CA ILE A 95 -16.05 -6.35 -9.62
C ILE A 95 -16.60 -5.98 -10.99
N ASN A 96 -17.50 -6.80 -11.57
CA ASN A 96 -18.15 -6.51 -12.85
C ASN A 96 -19.48 -5.74 -12.70
N GLY A 97 -20.21 -5.95 -11.62
CA GLY A 97 -21.59 -5.45 -11.44
C GLY A 97 -21.73 -4.22 -10.58
N ASP A 98 -20.98 -4.11 -9.50
CA ASP A 98 -21.14 -3.07 -8.49
C ASP A 98 -20.57 -1.71 -8.91
N ASP A 99 -21.01 -0.65 -8.23
CA ASP A 99 -20.41 0.67 -8.27
C ASP A 99 -19.51 0.85 -7.04
N TYR A 100 -18.21 0.78 -7.21
CA TYR A 100 -17.20 0.84 -6.16
C TYR A 100 -16.01 1.67 -6.60
N PHE A 101 -15.20 2.15 -5.64
CA PHE A 101 -14.02 2.96 -5.95
C PHE A 101 -12.71 2.18 -5.89
N ALA A 102 -12.65 1.08 -5.13
CA ALA A 102 -11.48 0.22 -5.09
C ALA A 102 -11.84 -1.19 -4.59
N ALA A 103 -10.97 -2.14 -4.90
CA ALA A 103 -11.09 -3.52 -4.46
C ALA A 103 -9.75 -4.02 -3.90
N LEU A 104 -9.78 -4.76 -2.78
CA LEU A 104 -8.61 -5.29 -2.07
C LEU A 104 -8.68 -6.81 -1.97
N ASN A 105 -7.55 -7.45 -2.28
CA ASN A 105 -7.33 -8.86 -2.09
C ASN A 105 -6.03 -9.14 -1.32
N GLN A 106 -5.89 -10.36 -0.79
CA GLN A 106 -4.69 -10.84 -0.08
C GLN A 106 -3.89 -11.78 -0.99
N TYR A 107 -2.55 -11.68 -0.95
CA TYR A 107 -1.65 -12.46 -1.80
C TYR A 107 -0.34 -12.85 -1.10
N PRO A 108 -0.14 -14.11 -0.72
CA PRO A 108 -1.13 -15.20 -0.64
C PRO A 108 -2.31 -14.88 0.29
N ALA A 109 -3.46 -15.49 0.03
CA ALA A 109 -4.64 -15.36 0.86
C ALA A 109 -4.44 -16.01 2.24
N SER A 110 -5.28 -15.70 3.24
CA SER A 110 -5.22 -16.29 4.59
C SER A 110 -5.41 -17.81 4.57
N SER A 111 -6.18 -18.32 3.60
CA SER A 111 -6.33 -19.77 3.35
C SER A 111 -5.09 -20.41 2.71
N GLY A 112 -4.12 -19.62 2.26
CA GLY A 112 -2.99 -20.05 1.45
C GLY A 112 -3.29 -20.11 -0.05
N TRP A 113 -4.48 -19.70 -0.48
CA TRP A 113 -4.84 -19.70 -1.90
C TRP A 113 -4.02 -18.66 -2.68
N LEU A 114 -3.65 -19.05 -3.89
CA LEU A 114 -2.90 -18.25 -4.84
C LEU A 114 -3.69 -18.09 -6.13
N ALA A 115 -3.76 -16.87 -6.63
CA ALA A 115 -4.37 -16.59 -7.93
C ALA A 115 -3.50 -15.64 -8.76
N ASP A 116 -3.65 -15.72 -10.08
CA ASP A 116 -3.24 -14.64 -10.98
C ASP A 116 -4.37 -13.59 -11.02
N TRP A 117 -4.09 -12.40 -10.54
CA TRP A 117 -5.06 -11.32 -10.40
C TRP A 117 -5.18 -10.43 -11.64
N GLN A 118 -4.50 -10.76 -12.74
CA GLN A 118 -4.49 -9.94 -13.95
C GLN A 118 -5.90 -9.61 -14.47
N ALA A 119 -6.74 -10.66 -14.64
CA ALA A 119 -8.11 -10.48 -15.13
C ALA A 119 -8.98 -9.63 -14.16
N SER A 120 -8.78 -9.77 -12.86
CA SER A 120 -9.45 -8.93 -11.85
C SER A 120 -9.00 -7.47 -11.96
N SER A 121 -7.70 -7.22 -12.12
CA SER A 121 -7.14 -5.90 -12.31
C SER A 121 -7.75 -5.20 -13.53
N GLU A 122 -7.80 -5.88 -14.67
CA GLU A 122 -8.40 -5.37 -15.90
C GLU A 122 -9.88 -4.99 -15.72
N ALA A 123 -10.66 -5.86 -15.07
CA ALA A 123 -12.08 -5.60 -14.81
C ALA A 123 -12.29 -4.40 -13.86
N ILE A 124 -11.46 -4.27 -12.81
CA ILE A 124 -11.49 -3.17 -11.85
C ILE A 124 -11.11 -1.85 -12.53
N HIS A 125 -10.07 -1.86 -13.35
CA HIS A 125 -9.64 -0.67 -14.09
C HIS A 125 -10.68 -0.22 -15.13
N ALA A 126 -11.40 -1.14 -15.75
CA ALA A 126 -12.51 -0.82 -16.66
C ALA A 126 -13.62 -0.01 -15.98
N LYS A 127 -13.77 -0.14 -14.63
CA LYS A 127 -14.68 0.68 -13.80
C LYS A 127 -14.08 2.02 -13.38
N GLY A 128 -12.80 2.29 -13.68
CA GLY A 128 -12.06 3.46 -13.18
C GLY A 128 -11.76 3.40 -11.68
N ALA A 129 -11.81 2.22 -11.09
CA ALA A 129 -11.53 1.91 -9.69
C ALA A 129 -10.07 1.47 -9.52
N ALA A 130 -9.56 1.44 -8.28
CA ALA A 130 -8.21 0.98 -7.97
C ALA A 130 -8.18 -0.49 -7.54
N PHE A 131 -7.16 -1.22 -7.96
CA PHE A 131 -6.87 -2.56 -7.48
C PHE A 131 -5.75 -2.54 -6.44
N ILE A 132 -6.02 -3.11 -5.26
CA ILE A 132 -5.12 -3.14 -4.11
C ILE A 132 -4.81 -4.59 -3.77
N LEU A 133 -3.53 -4.90 -3.55
CA LEU A 133 -3.09 -6.21 -3.04
C LEU A 133 -2.38 -6.05 -1.68
N ALA A 134 -2.83 -6.82 -0.70
CA ALA A 134 -2.08 -7.04 0.52
C ALA A 134 -1.17 -8.25 0.30
N ALA A 135 0.16 -8.03 0.22
CA ALA A 135 1.09 -9.05 -0.24
C ALA A 135 2.20 -9.37 0.78
N ASP A 136 2.54 -10.65 0.91
CA ASP A 136 3.67 -11.11 1.71
C ASP A 136 4.98 -10.96 0.93
N LEU A 137 5.83 -10.01 1.32
CA LEU A 137 7.11 -9.72 0.65
C LEU A 137 8.04 -10.94 0.53
N LEU A 138 8.02 -11.86 1.50
CA LEU A 138 8.83 -13.07 1.39
C LEU A 138 8.29 -14.01 0.31
N ALA A 139 6.98 -14.13 0.19
CA ALA A 139 6.35 -14.92 -0.87
C ALA A 139 6.66 -14.34 -2.26
N LEU A 140 6.77 -13.02 -2.39
CA LEU A 140 7.09 -12.35 -3.66
C LEU A 140 8.51 -12.66 -4.19
N THR A 141 9.37 -13.26 -3.39
CA THR A 141 10.66 -13.78 -3.89
C THR A 141 10.50 -14.99 -4.82
N LEU A 142 9.33 -15.62 -4.81
CA LEU A 142 9.00 -16.79 -5.63
C LEU A 142 7.79 -16.60 -6.54
N LEU A 143 6.92 -15.63 -6.21
CA LEU A 143 5.66 -15.41 -6.89
C LEU A 143 5.74 -14.21 -7.84
N LYS A 144 4.83 -14.17 -8.82
CA LYS A 144 4.63 -13.02 -9.70
C LYS A 144 4.34 -11.78 -8.87
N SER A 145 5.04 -10.69 -9.14
CA SER A 145 4.86 -9.46 -8.36
C SER A 145 3.49 -8.81 -8.62
N PRO A 146 2.92 -8.10 -7.63
CA PRO A 146 1.70 -7.31 -7.82
C PRO A 146 1.77 -6.31 -8.96
N GLY A 147 2.93 -5.67 -9.19
CA GLY A 147 3.13 -4.75 -10.31
C GLY A 147 2.98 -5.43 -11.67
N GLU A 148 3.47 -6.68 -11.82
CA GLU A 148 3.28 -7.48 -13.05
C GLU A 148 1.81 -7.91 -13.26
N MET A 149 0.99 -7.88 -12.22
CA MET A 149 -0.46 -8.10 -12.27
C MET A 149 -1.26 -6.78 -12.36
N ASP A 150 -0.55 -5.68 -12.59
CA ASP A 150 -1.11 -4.34 -12.77
C ASP A 150 -1.86 -3.79 -11.52
N ALA A 151 -1.47 -4.20 -10.31
CA ALA A 151 -1.99 -3.61 -9.09
C ALA A 151 -1.64 -2.10 -9.02
N ASP A 152 -2.52 -1.30 -8.42
CA ASP A 152 -2.29 0.14 -8.25
C ASP A 152 -1.60 0.48 -6.94
N ILE A 153 -1.94 -0.26 -5.88
CA ILE A 153 -1.40 -0.08 -4.52
C ILE A 153 -1.12 -1.46 -3.94
N VAL A 154 0.01 -1.59 -3.28
CA VAL A 154 0.42 -2.80 -2.57
C VAL A 154 0.73 -2.46 -1.13
N VAL A 155 0.20 -3.23 -0.20
CA VAL A 155 0.41 -3.07 1.24
C VAL A 155 0.82 -4.41 1.86
N GLY A 156 1.33 -4.39 3.07
CA GLY A 156 1.67 -5.62 3.77
C GLY A 156 2.52 -5.37 5.01
N THR A 157 3.07 -6.45 5.54
CA THR A 157 3.94 -6.46 6.71
C THR A 157 5.38 -6.78 6.35
N THR A 158 6.33 -6.24 7.10
CA THR A 158 7.77 -6.55 7.01
C THR A 158 8.25 -7.53 8.08
N GLN A 159 7.35 -8.09 8.88
CA GLN A 159 7.69 -9.06 9.92
C GLN A 159 8.47 -10.26 9.37
N ARG A 160 8.18 -10.66 8.13
CA ARG A 160 8.82 -11.76 7.41
C ARG A 160 10.31 -11.54 7.14
N PHE A 161 10.85 -10.35 7.33
CA PHE A 161 12.29 -10.05 7.22
C PHE A 161 13.09 -10.43 8.46
N GLY A 162 12.58 -11.32 9.28
CA GLY A 162 13.30 -11.90 10.41
C GLY A 162 12.96 -11.28 11.77
N MET A 163 11.86 -10.53 11.88
CA MET A 163 11.41 -10.04 13.17
C MET A 163 10.86 -11.20 14.01
N PRO A 164 11.41 -11.46 15.20
CA PRO A 164 10.94 -12.56 16.07
C PRO A 164 9.53 -12.23 16.59
N MET A 165 8.75 -13.28 16.84
CA MET A 165 7.42 -13.13 17.42
C MET A 165 7.46 -12.42 18.78
N GLY A 166 8.41 -12.79 19.66
CA GLY A 166 8.61 -12.15 20.95
C GLY A 166 7.30 -11.97 21.72
N ALA A 167 7.19 -10.86 22.43
CA ALA A 167 5.97 -10.47 23.14
C ALA A 167 5.12 -9.53 22.27
N GLY A 168 4.66 -9.99 21.12
CA GLY A 168 3.82 -9.24 20.20
C GLY A 168 4.41 -9.01 18.80
N GLY A 169 5.68 -9.39 18.55
CA GLY A 169 6.31 -9.34 17.23
C GLY A 169 6.34 -7.93 16.62
N PRO A 170 7.00 -6.94 17.25
CA PRO A 170 7.02 -5.57 16.72
C PRO A 170 7.60 -5.54 15.30
N HIS A 171 6.88 -4.93 14.37
CA HIS A 171 7.25 -4.85 12.95
C HIS A 171 6.67 -3.59 12.32
N ALA A 172 7.09 -3.29 11.11
CA ALA A 172 6.50 -2.23 10.30
C ALA A 172 5.63 -2.82 9.19
N GLY A 173 4.62 -2.08 8.81
CA GLY A 173 3.92 -2.27 7.54
C GLY A 173 4.63 -1.53 6.41
N TYR A 174 4.22 -1.79 5.18
CA TYR A 174 4.69 -1.08 4.00
C TYR A 174 3.52 -0.68 3.10
N MET A 175 3.76 0.32 2.27
CA MET A 175 2.89 0.70 1.17
C MET A 175 3.74 1.05 -0.04
N ALA A 176 3.37 0.50 -1.19
CA ALA A 176 3.93 0.84 -2.48
C ALA A 176 2.79 1.11 -3.48
N CYS A 177 3.02 1.93 -4.49
CA CYS A 177 1.99 2.26 -5.48
C CYS A 177 2.59 2.66 -6.82
N LYS A 178 1.73 2.77 -7.84
CA LYS A 178 2.07 3.40 -9.12
C LYS A 178 2.44 4.88 -8.92
N ASP A 179 3.27 5.43 -9.76
CA ASP A 179 3.76 6.82 -9.67
C ASP A 179 2.63 7.86 -9.62
N SER A 180 1.51 7.57 -10.28
CA SER A 180 0.34 8.44 -10.29
C SER A 180 -0.26 8.71 -8.90
N TYR A 181 -0.04 7.85 -7.91
CA TYR A 181 -0.54 7.94 -6.55
C TYR A 181 0.40 8.67 -5.57
N LYS A 182 1.66 8.90 -5.93
CA LYS A 182 2.72 9.39 -5.04
C LYS A 182 2.38 10.66 -4.25
N ARG A 183 1.66 11.61 -4.86
CA ARG A 183 1.31 12.88 -4.21
C ARG A 183 0.29 12.75 -3.09
N SER A 184 -0.47 11.68 -3.10
CA SER A 184 -1.51 11.38 -2.10
C SER A 184 -1.10 10.25 -1.15
N MET A 185 0.09 9.66 -1.35
CA MET A 185 0.59 8.56 -0.54
C MET A 185 0.81 9.02 0.91
N PRO A 186 0.30 8.27 1.90
CA PRO A 186 0.57 8.53 3.31
C PRO A 186 2.00 8.11 3.68
N GLY A 187 2.44 8.57 4.85
CA GLY A 187 3.75 8.24 5.37
C GLY A 187 4.85 9.16 4.85
N ARG A 188 6.08 8.75 5.05
CA ARG A 188 7.28 9.52 4.68
C ARG A 188 7.98 8.89 3.48
N LEU A 189 8.53 9.74 2.64
CA LEU A 189 9.39 9.36 1.53
C LEU A 189 10.79 9.94 1.75
N VAL A 190 11.81 9.11 1.57
CA VAL A 190 13.19 9.55 1.50
C VAL A 190 13.59 9.65 0.03
N GLY A 191 14.27 10.72 -0.31
CA GLY A 191 14.79 10.96 -1.67
C GLY A 191 16.25 11.36 -1.64
N VAL A 192 16.91 11.19 -2.78
CA VAL A 192 18.29 11.64 -3.01
C VAL A 192 18.30 13.11 -3.44
N SER A 193 19.22 13.87 -2.88
CA SER A 193 19.49 15.27 -3.18
C SER A 193 21.01 15.48 -3.21
N VAL A 194 21.44 16.71 -3.23
CA VAL A 194 22.84 17.09 -3.06
C VAL A 194 22.96 18.08 -1.91
N ASP A 195 24.09 18.04 -1.23
CA ASP A 195 24.44 19.01 -0.20
C ASP A 195 24.97 20.34 -0.81
N THR A 196 25.39 21.28 0.03
CA THR A 196 25.93 22.57 -0.40
C THR A 196 27.26 22.48 -1.15
N HIS A 197 27.94 21.32 -1.05
CA HIS A 197 29.21 21.04 -1.74
C HIS A 197 29.01 20.19 -2.99
N GLY A 198 27.75 19.81 -3.32
CA GLY A 198 27.41 18.96 -4.48
C GLY A 198 27.57 17.46 -4.22
N ALA A 199 27.85 17.03 -2.99
CA ALA A 199 27.89 15.61 -2.64
C ALA A 199 26.48 15.04 -2.47
N PRO A 200 26.25 13.73 -2.76
CA PRO A 200 24.96 13.09 -2.55
C PRO A 200 24.51 13.19 -1.09
N ALA A 201 23.26 13.56 -0.89
CA ALA A 201 22.65 13.67 0.43
C ALA A 201 21.20 13.17 0.40
N TYR A 202 20.73 12.63 1.50
CA TYR A 202 19.36 12.16 1.65
C TYR A 202 18.49 13.20 2.35
N ARG A 203 17.24 13.31 1.92
CA ARG A 203 16.26 14.22 2.50
C ARG A 203 14.87 13.59 2.46
N LEU A 204 13.96 14.11 3.28
CA LEU A 204 12.54 13.78 3.13
C LEU A 204 11.99 14.45 1.87
N ALA A 205 11.33 13.64 1.03
CA ALA A 205 10.69 14.07 -0.21
C ALA A 205 9.17 14.20 -0.01
N LEU A 206 8.50 14.97 -0.88
CA LEU A 206 7.04 15.14 -0.92
C LEU A 206 6.38 15.57 0.40
N GLN A 207 7.10 16.33 1.21
CA GLN A 207 6.54 16.89 2.45
C GLN A 207 5.51 17.96 2.12
N THR A 208 4.24 17.62 2.16
CA THR A 208 3.17 18.56 1.85
C THR A 208 2.46 19.14 3.07
N ARG A 209 2.53 18.54 4.26
CA ARG A 209 1.70 19.01 5.39
C ARG A 209 2.26 18.92 6.82
N GLU A 210 3.32 18.18 7.09
CA GLU A 210 3.71 17.89 8.47
C GLU A 210 4.95 18.63 9.00
N GLN A 211 5.63 19.40 8.17
CA GLN A 211 6.72 20.25 8.63
C GLN A 211 6.45 21.70 8.26
N HIS A 212 6.45 22.58 9.25
CA HIS A 212 6.56 24.01 9.05
C HIS A 212 7.89 24.29 8.33
N ILE A 213 7.84 24.37 7.00
CA ILE A 213 8.92 25.01 6.26
C ILE A 213 8.82 26.49 6.65
N ARG A 214 9.65 26.95 7.58
CA ARG A 214 9.91 28.37 7.72
C ARG A 214 10.51 28.84 6.39
N ARG A 215 9.70 29.50 5.61
CA ARG A 215 10.22 30.36 4.56
C ARG A 215 10.89 31.52 5.28
N GLU A 216 12.19 31.49 5.41
CA GLU A 216 12.93 32.69 5.72
C GLU A 216 12.66 33.69 4.57
N LYS A 217 12.23 34.88 5.00
CA LYS A 217 12.01 35.99 4.08
C LYS A 217 13.34 36.49 3.56
#